data_b2ba047991f0ab1cc2d3ee08f6b6fb76
#
_entry.id   b2ba047991f0ab1cc2d3ee08f6b6fb76
#
_cell.length_a   1.000
_cell.length_b   1.000
_cell.length_c   1.000
_cell.angle_alpha   90.00
_cell.angle_beta   90.00
_cell.angle_gamma   90.00
#
_symmetry.space_group_name_H-M   'P 1'
#
loop_
_entity.id
_entity.type
_entity.pdbx_description
1 polymer ?
#
loop_
_entity_poly.entity_id
_entity_poly.type
_entity_poly.pdbx_seq_one_letter_code
_entity_poly.pdbx_strand_id
1 'polypeptide(L)'
;MIVARQIPTVDFADCLGDENQQARFVKAVGESLKDIGFFALENHGIDLDLIDQAYEQGDAFFSLPKAVKESYLQPKFAHQRGYTAFGVEHAKDNDAPDLKEFWQNGRTHTGQGKAATYPANVWPEKDVPEFKPVIDGLFNKMESLSQDILSACSQYLGKPQ
;
A
#
# COMPACT_ATOMS: atom_id res chain seq x y z
N MET A 1 21.33 -1.97 -28.60
CA MET A 1 21.40 -2.81 -27.39
C MET A 1 20.47 -2.20 -26.35
N ILE A 2 19.43 -2.92 -25.95
CA ILE A 2 18.58 -2.51 -24.81
C ILE A 2 19.38 -2.87 -23.57
N VAL A 3 19.96 -1.86 -22.89
CA VAL A 3 20.55 -2.08 -21.55
C VAL A 3 19.39 -2.33 -20.61
N ALA A 4 19.30 -3.55 -20.08
CA ALA A 4 18.32 -3.86 -19.06
C ALA A 4 18.59 -2.95 -17.84
N ARG A 5 17.68 -2.02 -17.54
CA ARG A 5 17.76 -1.19 -16.33
C ARG A 5 17.43 -2.09 -15.14
N GLN A 6 18.34 -2.17 -14.19
CA GLN A 6 18.05 -2.85 -12.92
C GLN A 6 17.24 -1.92 -12.04
N ILE A 7 16.30 -2.51 -11.28
CA ILE A 7 15.57 -1.79 -10.23
C ILE A 7 16.58 -1.45 -9.14
N PRO A 8 16.77 -0.16 -8.78
CA PRO A 8 17.64 0.21 -7.68
C PRO A 8 17.12 -0.36 -6.36
N THR A 9 18.04 -0.81 -5.51
CA THR A 9 17.73 -1.19 -4.13
C THR A 9 18.20 -0.09 -3.19
N VAL A 10 17.33 0.33 -2.27
CA VAL A 10 17.59 1.36 -1.26
C VAL A 10 17.50 0.71 0.12
N ASP A 11 18.52 0.92 0.96
CA ASP A 11 18.55 0.39 2.32
C ASP A 11 17.89 1.37 3.30
N PHE A 12 16.78 0.95 3.92
CA PHE A 12 16.08 1.79 4.90
C PHE A 12 16.87 1.98 6.20
N ALA A 13 17.81 1.09 6.53
CA ALA A 13 18.66 1.28 7.70
C ALA A 13 19.47 2.60 7.62
N ASP A 14 19.82 3.05 6.43
CA ASP A 14 20.47 4.35 6.23
C ASP A 14 19.57 5.54 6.63
N CYS A 15 18.25 5.42 6.50
CA CYS A 15 17.27 6.46 6.95
C CYS A 15 17.36 6.69 8.48
N LEU A 16 17.63 5.64 9.22
CA LEU A 16 17.71 5.65 10.68
C LEU A 16 19.12 5.86 11.22
N GLY A 17 20.11 6.01 10.34
CA GLY A 17 21.52 6.11 10.67
C GLY A 17 21.98 7.52 11.01
N ASP A 18 23.30 7.74 10.90
CA ASP A 18 23.91 9.06 11.07
C ASP A 18 23.61 10.01 9.89
N GLU A 19 24.03 11.27 10.00
CA GLU A 19 23.78 12.30 8.97
C GLU A 19 24.30 11.91 7.57
N ASN A 20 25.43 11.19 7.49
CA ASN A 20 25.96 10.74 6.21
C ASN A 20 25.13 9.60 5.62
N GLN A 21 24.64 8.71 6.45
CA GLN A 21 23.73 7.60 6.07
C GLN A 21 22.40 8.17 5.59
N GLN A 22 21.80 9.09 6.34
CA GLN A 22 20.57 9.78 5.95
C GLN A 22 20.72 10.53 4.63
N ALA A 23 21.85 11.23 4.42
CA ALA A 23 22.12 11.91 3.16
C ALA A 23 22.23 10.92 1.97
N ARG A 24 22.84 9.73 2.18
CA ARG A 24 22.86 8.66 1.17
C ARG A 24 21.47 8.14 0.86
N PHE A 25 20.64 7.89 1.90
CA PHE A 25 19.27 7.45 1.74
C PHE A 25 18.44 8.45 0.90
N VAL A 26 18.45 9.73 1.28
CA VAL A 26 17.77 10.81 0.56
C VAL A 26 18.18 10.85 -0.91
N LYS A 27 19.49 10.78 -1.17
CA LYS A 27 20.03 10.76 -2.54
C LYS A 27 19.56 9.52 -3.31
N ALA A 28 19.68 8.34 -2.70
CA ALA A 28 19.31 7.07 -3.35
C ALA A 28 17.81 7.03 -3.70
N VAL A 29 16.93 7.44 -2.78
CA VAL A 29 15.48 7.56 -3.03
C VAL A 29 15.21 8.52 -4.18
N GLY A 30 15.77 9.75 -4.11
CA GLY A 30 15.52 10.79 -5.10
C GLY A 30 16.01 10.43 -6.49
N GLU A 31 17.23 9.91 -6.62
CA GLU A 31 17.79 9.47 -7.91
C GLU A 31 17.01 8.29 -8.50
N SER A 32 16.64 7.30 -7.68
CA SER A 32 15.85 6.15 -8.14
C SER A 32 14.49 6.58 -8.70
N LEU A 33 13.79 7.46 -8.00
CA LEU A 33 12.49 7.97 -8.45
C LEU A 33 12.62 8.84 -9.71
N LYS A 34 13.68 9.65 -9.82
CA LYS A 34 13.95 10.50 -10.98
C LYS A 34 14.27 9.69 -12.23
N ASP A 35 15.11 8.65 -12.09
CA ASP A 35 15.69 7.94 -13.24
C ASP A 35 14.86 6.74 -13.69
N ILE A 36 14.23 6.04 -12.76
CA ILE A 36 13.46 4.81 -12.98
C ILE A 36 11.97 5.00 -12.66
N GLY A 37 11.64 5.80 -11.64
CA GLY A 37 10.28 6.01 -11.15
C GLY A 37 9.89 5.13 -9.97
N PHE A 38 10.72 4.16 -9.59
CA PHE A 38 10.52 3.27 -8.43
C PHE A 38 11.84 2.64 -7.97
N PHE A 39 11.82 2.00 -6.82
CA PHE A 39 12.95 1.28 -6.23
C PHE A 39 12.46 0.11 -5.37
N ALA A 40 13.32 -0.85 -5.09
CA ALA A 40 13.13 -1.84 -4.05
C ALA A 40 13.68 -1.29 -2.72
N LEU A 41 12.96 -1.51 -1.61
CA LEU A 41 13.40 -1.11 -0.28
C LEU A 41 13.76 -2.35 0.53
N GLU A 42 14.97 -2.38 1.08
CA GLU A 42 15.40 -3.43 2.00
C GLU A 42 15.54 -2.87 3.43
N ASN A 43 15.62 -3.76 4.42
CA ASN A 43 15.71 -3.42 5.85
C ASN A 43 14.61 -2.47 6.32
N HIS A 44 13.41 -2.58 5.73
CA HIS A 44 12.26 -1.68 5.96
C HIS A 44 11.60 -1.83 7.34
N GLY A 45 12.03 -2.78 8.17
CA GLY A 45 11.57 -2.96 9.55
C GLY A 45 10.13 -3.46 9.71
N ILE A 46 9.43 -3.78 8.61
CA ILE A 46 8.15 -4.48 8.70
C ILE A 46 8.44 -5.97 8.91
N ASP A 47 7.80 -6.55 9.92
CA ASP A 47 7.92 -7.96 10.24
C ASP A 47 7.46 -8.82 9.06
N LEU A 48 8.30 -9.74 8.62
CA LEU A 48 7.99 -10.65 7.51
C LEU A 48 6.83 -11.58 7.88
N ASP A 49 6.73 -12.01 9.15
CA ASP A 49 5.59 -12.80 9.61
C ASP A 49 4.27 -12.06 9.49
N LEU A 50 4.26 -10.73 9.68
CA LEU A 50 3.06 -9.91 9.46
C LEU A 50 2.69 -9.86 7.96
N ILE A 51 3.68 -9.80 7.09
CA ILE A 51 3.47 -9.83 5.63
C ILE A 51 2.89 -11.19 5.22
N ASP A 52 3.47 -12.29 5.71
CA ASP A 52 2.99 -13.65 5.42
C ASP A 52 1.56 -13.85 5.94
N GLN A 53 1.25 -13.41 7.16
CA GLN A 53 -0.11 -13.41 7.68
C GLN A 53 -1.07 -12.60 6.81
N ALA A 54 -0.65 -11.45 6.26
CA ALA A 54 -1.49 -10.66 5.37
C ALA A 54 -1.82 -11.42 4.07
N TYR A 55 -0.87 -12.15 3.51
CA TYR A 55 -1.12 -13.04 2.37
C TYR A 55 -2.08 -14.17 2.75
N GLU A 56 -1.89 -14.83 3.90
CA GLU A 56 -2.80 -15.88 4.38
C GLU A 56 -4.25 -15.37 4.55
N GLN A 57 -4.42 -14.18 5.13
CA GLN A 57 -5.76 -13.57 5.26
C GLN A 57 -6.35 -13.21 3.90
N GLY A 58 -5.53 -12.74 2.96
CA GLY A 58 -5.93 -12.51 1.58
C GLY A 58 -6.42 -13.78 0.92
N ASP A 59 -5.64 -14.86 0.97
CA ASP A 59 -6.00 -16.16 0.41
C ASP A 59 -7.29 -16.71 1.05
N ALA A 60 -7.42 -16.59 2.38
CA ALA A 60 -8.63 -17.00 3.07
C ALA A 60 -9.88 -16.25 2.56
N PHE A 61 -9.78 -14.93 2.38
CA PHE A 61 -10.90 -14.13 1.87
C PHE A 61 -11.21 -14.46 0.39
N PHE A 62 -10.22 -14.47 -0.49
CA PHE A 62 -10.44 -14.67 -1.92
C PHE A 62 -10.88 -16.11 -2.26
N SER A 63 -10.61 -17.07 -1.38
CA SER A 63 -11.12 -18.45 -1.46
C SER A 63 -12.59 -18.61 -1.04
N LEU A 64 -13.22 -17.59 -0.46
CA LEU A 64 -14.63 -17.65 -0.08
C LEU A 64 -15.54 -17.80 -1.29
N PRO A 65 -16.75 -18.41 -1.13
CA PRO A 65 -17.75 -18.47 -2.17
C PRO A 65 -18.08 -17.07 -2.72
N LYS A 66 -18.31 -16.99 -4.03
CA LYS A 66 -18.60 -15.72 -4.73
C LYS A 66 -19.68 -14.88 -4.03
N ALA A 67 -20.79 -15.51 -3.65
CA ALA A 67 -21.89 -14.81 -2.98
C ALA A 67 -21.51 -14.19 -1.63
N VAL A 68 -20.56 -14.81 -0.89
CA VAL A 68 -20.03 -14.26 0.36
C VAL A 68 -19.15 -13.06 0.06
N LYS A 69 -18.22 -13.18 -0.89
CA LYS A 69 -17.35 -12.04 -1.30
C LYS A 69 -18.19 -10.86 -1.78
N GLU A 70 -19.21 -11.10 -2.60
CA GLU A 70 -20.11 -10.06 -3.12
C GLU A 70 -20.92 -9.33 -2.04
N SER A 71 -21.14 -9.94 -0.86
CA SER A 71 -21.80 -9.26 0.26
C SER A 71 -20.99 -8.08 0.82
N TYR A 72 -19.68 -8.02 0.51
CA TYR A 72 -18.76 -6.95 0.90
C TYR A 72 -18.56 -5.87 -0.16
N LEU A 73 -19.31 -5.91 -1.27
CA LEU A 73 -19.33 -4.83 -2.27
C LEU A 73 -19.84 -3.52 -1.66
N GLN A 74 -19.21 -2.41 -2.01
CA GLN A 74 -19.57 -1.07 -1.52
C GLN A 74 -19.83 -0.09 -2.68
N PRO A 75 -20.89 -0.27 -3.50
CA PRO A 75 -21.17 0.60 -4.64
C PRO A 75 -21.36 2.07 -4.24
N LYS A 76 -21.91 2.32 -3.04
CA LYS A 76 -22.12 3.67 -2.49
C LYS A 76 -20.85 4.47 -2.28
N PHE A 77 -19.70 3.80 -2.24
CA PHE A 77 -18.38 4.42 -2.11
C PHE A 77 -17.57 4.30 -3.41
N ALA A 78 -18.24 4.13 -4.56
CA ALA A 78 -17.59 3.89 -5.85
C ALA A 78 -16.55 2.76 -5.77
N HIS A 79 -16.85 1.71 -5.02
CA HIS A 79 -15.97 0.56 -4.75
C HIS A 79 -14.62 0.89 -4.09
N GLN A 80 -14.45 2.09 -3.50
CA GLN A 80 -13.20 2.50 -2.85
C GLN A 80 -12.98 1.89 -1.45
N ARG A 81 -13.85 0.98 -1.01
CA ARG A 81 -13.76 0.22 0.24
C ARG A 81 -14.37 -1.16 0.05
N GLY A 82 -13.81 -2.13 0.78
CA GLY A 82 -14.27 -3.51 0.75
C GLY A 82 -13.88 -4.23 -0.53
N TYR A 83 -14.70 -5.17 -0.95
CA TYR A 83 -14.45 -6.04 -2.09
C TYR A 83 -14.83 -5.37 -3.42
N THR A 84 -14.00 -5.57 -4.42
CA THR A 84 -14.28 -5.25 -5.83
C THR A 84 -14.18 -6.53 -6.65
N ALA A 85 -15.27 -6.88 -7.34
CA ALA A 85 -15.39 -8.13 -8.09
C ALA A 85 -14.73 -8.03 -9.48
N PHE A 86 -14.50 -9.20 -10.09
CA PHE A 86 -14.11 -9.28 -11.50
C PHE A 86 -15.04 -8.48 -12.41
N GLY A 87 -14.48 -7.77 -13.37
CA GLY A 87 -15.22 -7.04 -14.38
C GLY A 87 -15.87 -5.73 -13.93
N VAL A 88 -15.58 -5.27 -12.71
CA VAL A 88 -16.05 -3.96 -12.21
C VAL A 88 -15.16 -2.83 -12.74
N GLU A 89 -13.86 -3.07 -12.84
CA GLU A 89 -12.91 -2.10 -13.39
C GLU A 89 -12.47 -2.49 -14.81
N HIS A 90 -12.12 -1.48 -15.57
CA HIS A 90 -11.47 -1.61 -16.88
C HIS A 90 -10.41 -0.53 -17.04
N ALA A 91 -9.42 -0.78 -17.88
CA ALA A 91 -8.41 0.23 -18.20
C ALA A 91 -9.06 1.44 -18.89
N LYS A 92 -8.48 2.61 -18.69
CA LYS A 92 -8.94 3.83 -19.35
C LYS A 92 -8.93 3.60 -20.88
N ASP A 93 -10.00 4.00 -21.52
CA ASP A 93 -10.19 3.87 -22.98
C ASP A 93 -10.23 2.41 -23.50
N ASN A 94 -10.60 1.44 -22.64
CA ASN A 94 -10.77 0.03 -23.00
C ASN A 94 -12.10 -0.52 -22.45
N ASP A 95 -12.89 -1.17 -23.31
CA ASP A 95 -14.17 -1.77 -22.95
C ASP A 95 -14.02 -3.18 -22.35
N ALA A 96 -12.82 -3.79 -22.46
CA ALA A 96 -12.57 -5.10 -21.87
C ALA A 96 -12.39 -4.95 -20.34
N PRO A 97 -13.15 -5.72 -19.53
CA PRO A 97 -13.03 -5.67 -18.09
C PRO A 97 -11.69 -6.27 -17.62
N ASP A 98 -11.15 -5.73 -16.54
CA ASP A 98 -9.99 -6.29 -15.87
C ASP A 98 -10.33 -7.65 -15.25
N LEU A 99 -9.47 -8.63 -15.51
CA LEU A 99 -9.58 -9.98 -14.92
C LEU A 99 -8.91 -10.03 -13.54
N LYS A 100 -9.34 -9.14 -12.65
CA LYS A 100 -8.87 -9.08 -11.27
C LYS A 100 -10.04 -8.88 -10.30
N GLU A 101 -9.86 -9.38 -9.10
CA GLU A 101 -10.66 -9.02 -7.93
C GLU A 101 -9.71 -8.53 -6.83
N PHE A 102 -10.18 -7.64 -5.97
CA PHE A 102 -9.31 -7.08 -4.95
C PHE A 102 -10.10 -6.54 -3.75
N TRP A 103 -9.39 -6.30 -2.66
CA TRP A 103 -9.90 -5.66 -1.46
C TRP A 103 -9.28 -4.27 -1.30
N GLN A 104 -10.11 -3.29 -0.94
CA GLN A 104 -9.67 -1.94 -0.66
C GLN A 104 -9.95 -1.55 0.79
N ASN A 105 -8.91 -1.10 1.47
CA ASN A 105 -9.00 -0.39 2.74
C ASN A 105 -8.19 0.91 2.64
N GLY A 106 -8.47 1.83 3.53
CA GLY A 106 -7.77 3.12 3.59
C GLY A 106 -7.60 3.55 5.02
N ARG A 107 -6.98 4.72 5.18
CA ARG A 107 -6.71 5.31 6.49
C ARG A 107 -7.99 5.38 7.33
N THR A 108 -7.89 4.89 8.57
CA THR A 108 -8.93 5.08 9.58
C THR A 108 -8.70 6.43 10.25
N HIS A 109 -9.63 7.35 10.10
CA HIS A 109 -9.52 8.66 10.69
C HIS A 109 -9.87 8.64 12.18
N THR A 110 -8.91 9.05 13.02
CA THR A 110 -9.10 9.20 14.47
C THR A 110 -8.98 10.66 14.94
N GLY A 111 -8.87 11.65 14.02
CA GLY A 111 -8.55 13.04 14.33
C GLY A 111 -9.71 14.03 14.17
N GLN A 112 -9.66 15.13 14.93
CA GLN A 112 -10.53 16.31 14.75
C GLN A 112 -10.05 17.13 13.54
N GLY A 113 -10.97 17.57 12.68
CA GLY A 113 -10.66 18.43 11.55
C GLY A 113 -11.35 17.98 10.26
N LYS A 114 -10.92 18.49 9.09
CA LYS A 114 -11.47 18.19 7.73
C LYS A 114 -11.44 16.69 7.32
N ALA A 115 -11.27 15.85 8.27
CA ALA A 115 -11.10 14.40 8.22
C ALA A 115 -12.34 13.61 7.73
N ALA A 116 -13.47 14.26 7.56
CA ALA A 116 -14.74 13.60 7.30
C ALA A 116 -14.96 13.16 5.84
N THR A 117 -13.95 13.20 4.99
CA THR A 117 -14.11 12.89 3.54
C THR A 117 -13.81 11.46 3.16
N TYR A 118 -13.22 10.65 4.04
CA TYR A 118 -12.91 9.25 3.72
C TYR A 118 -14.01 8.31 4.20
N PRO A 119 -14.49 7.38 3.36
CA PRO A 119 -15.43 6.35 3.79
C PRO A 119 -14.82 5.47 4.88
N ALA A 120 -15.65 5.00 5.81
CA ALA A 120 -15.22 4.01 6.79
C ALA A 120 -14.80 2.71 6.10
N ASN A 121 -13.78 2.06 6.65
CA ASN A 121 -13.38 0.74 6.20
C ASN A 121 -14.51 -0.28 6.47
N VAL A 122 -14.59 -1.26 5.61
CA VAL A 122 -15.43 -2.45 5.77
C VAL A 122 -14.49 -3.62 6.02
N TRP A 123 -14.87 -4.56 6.88
CA TRP A 123 -14.04 -5.70 7.22
C TRP A 123 -14.84 -7.01 7.18
N PRO A 124 -14.26 -8.11 6.71
CA PRO A 124 -14.94 -9.40 6.62
C PRO A 124 -14.86 -10.19 7.94
N GLU A 125 -15.05 -9.51 9.08
CA GLU A 125 -14.86 -10.07 10.43
C GLU A 125 -15.69 -11.31 10.71
N LYS A 126 -16.84 -11.45 10.04
CA LYS A 126 -17.73 -12.61 10.19
C LYS A 126 -17.15 -13.85 9.52
N ASP A 127 -16.52 -13.71 8.38
CA ASP A 127 -16.09 -14.83 7.53
C ASP A 127 -14.58 -15.06 7.63
N VAL A 128 -13.80 -13.99 7.91
CA VAL A 128 -12.33 -14.02 8.12
C VAL A 128 -11.98 -13.11 9.30
N PRO A 129 -12.10 -13.59 10.54
CA PRO A 129 -11.97 -12.75 11.75
C PRO A 129 -10.62 -12.04 11.89
N GLU A 130 -9.53 -12.70 11.49
CA GLU A 130 -8.17 -12.16 11.62
C GLU A 130 -7.79 -11.19 10.48
N PHE A 131 -8.63 -11.06 9.46
CA PHE A 131 -8.35 -10.18 8.32
C PHE A 131 -8.11 -8.73 8.76
N LYS A 132 -9.01 -8.19 9.58
CA LYS A 132 -8.91 -6.80 10.04
C LYS A 132 -7.65 -6.52 10.86
N PRO A 133 -7.36 -7.23 11.98
CA PRO A 133 -6.20 -6.91 12.80
C PRO A 133 -4.89 -7.05 12.02
N VAL A 134 -4.77 -8.03 11.12
CA VAL A 134 -3.57 -8.25 10.32
C VAL A 134 -3.42 -7.17 9.24
N ILE A 135 -4.45 -6.94 8.42
CA ILE A 135 -4.38 -5.97 7.31
C ILE A 135 -4.26 -4.53 7.83
N ASP A 136 -4.98 -4.19 8.89
CA ASP A 136 -4.89 -2.85 9.51
C ASP A 136 -3.51 -2.65 10.17
N GLY A 137 -2.97 -3.69 10.79
CA GLY A 137 -1.61 -3.70 11.34
C GLY A 137 -0.56 -3.45 10.27
N LEU A 138 -0.62 -4.18 9.16
CA LEU A 138 0.29 -3.98 8.01
C LEU A 138 0.12 -2.59 7.40
N PHE A 139 -1.12 -2.13 7.21
CA PHE A 139 -1.41 -0.79 6.69
C PHE A 139 -0.73 0.29 7.52
N ASN A 140 -0.84 0.24 8.85
CA ASN A 140 -0.25 1.23 9.75
C ASN A 140 1.29 1.23 9.69
N LYS A 141 1.91 0.05 9.55
CA LYS A 141 3.37 -0.06 9.36
C LYS A 141 3.82 0.55 8.03
N MET A 142 3.10 0.24 6.95
CA MET A 142 3.39 0.81 5.62
C MET A 142 3.13 2.33 5.59
N GLU A 143 2.12 2.83 6.29
CA GLU A 143 1.84 4.26 6.41
C GLU A 143 2.99 5.00 7.10
N SER A 144 3.49 4.46 8.23
CA SER A 144 4.66 5.03 8.92
C SER A 144 5.89 5.06 8.01
N LEU A 145 6.22 3.94 7.38
CA LEU A 145 7.33 3.84 6.43
C LEU A 145 7.20 4.84 5.27
N SER A 146 5.98 5.02 4.76
CA SER A 146 5.71 5.98 3.68
C SER A 146 5.98 7.42 4.08
N GLN A 147 5.78 7.80 5.34
CA GLN A 147 6.09 9.14 5.83
C GLN A 147 7.59 9.43 5.78
N ASP A 148 8.43 8.46 6.16
CA ASP A 148 9.89 8.59 6.09
C ASP A 148 10.38 8.72 4.64
N ILE A 149 9.81 7.92 3.72
CA ILE A 149 10.12 8.01 2.30
C ILE A 149 9.70 9.37 1.72
N LEU A 150 8.51 9.86 2.07
CA LEU A 150 8.04 11.18 1.63
C LEU A 150 8.88 12.32 2.19
N SER A 151 9.37 12.19 3.43
CA SER A 151 10.33 13.13 4.03
C SER A 151 11.64 13.15 3.22
N ALA A 152 12.17 11.97 2.87
CA ALA A 152 13.35 11.89 2.02
C ALA A 152 13.14 12.55 0.63
N CYS A 153 11.97 12.33 0.01
CA CYS A 153 11.61 13.00 -1.24
C CYS A 153 11.57 14.52 -1.08
N SER A 154 11.00 15.03 0.01
CA SER A 154 10.93 16.46 0.31
C SER A 154 12.33 17.06 0.45
N GLN A 155 13.21 16.39 1.18
CA GLN A 155 14.62 16.80 1.35
C GLN A 155 15.38 16.81 0.02
N TYR A 156 15.23 15.77 -0.80
CA TYR A 156 15.86 15.69 -2.12
C TYR A 156 15.45 16.84 -3.04
N LEU A 157 14.19 17.28 -2.94
CA LEU A 157 13.64 18.41 -3.70
C LEU A 157 13.94 19.77 -3.07
N GLY A 158 14.65 19.84 -1.95
CA GLY A 158 14.95 21.08 -1.22
C GLY A 158 13.68 21.76 -0.68
N LYS A 159 12.64 21.00 -0.36
CA LYS A 159 11.39 21.51 0.21
C LYS A 159 11.40 21.37 1.74
N PRO A 160 10.72 22.28 2.48
CA PRO A 160 10.55 22.10 3.93
C PRO A 160 9.78 20.80 4.22
N GLN A 161 10.12 20.19 5.36
CA GLN A 161 9.44 19.01 5.90
C GLN A 161 8.08 19.38 6.50
#